data_c0fbab12637f86441c320948aff5fc07
#
_entry.id   c0fbab12637f86441c320948aff5fc07
#
_cell.length_a   1.000
_cell.length_b   1.000
_cell.length_c   1.000
_cell.angle_alpha   90.00
_cell.angle_beta   90.00
_cell.angle_gamma   90.00
#
_symmetry.space_group_name_H-M   'P 1'
#
loop_
_entity.id
_entity.type
_entity.pdbx_description
1 polymer ?
#
loop_
_entity_poly.entity_id
_entity_poly.type
_entity_poly.pdbx_seq_one_letter_code
_entity_poly.pdbx_strand_id
1 'polypeptide(L)'
;MGDLTHLDQKGQARMVDVGAKPVTAREAVAEGRVRMNAQTFRKALDGDAKKGSVRAAAEFAGIMAAKKTSELIPLCHPIALSSIKVEIEADEKNSALVVTARAKTTAQTGVEMEALTAVSVACLTIYDMLKASDRAMVIEGITLLEKSGGASGDYRRDRQRGE
;
A
#
# COMPACT_ATOMS: atom_id res chain seq x y z
N MET A 1 -7.96 18.80 -16.12
CA MET A 1 -7.86 18.79 -14.63
C MET A 1 -9.11 18.11 -14.11
N GLY A 2 -8.98 16.97 -13.43
CA GLY A 2 -10.17 16.23 -12.94
C GLY A 2 -10.77 16.96 -11.73
N ASP A 3 -12.09 16.97 -11.63
CA ASP A 3 -12.79 17.55 -10.48
C ASP A 3 -12.49 16.79 -9.19
N LEU A 4 -12.41 17.51 -8.07
CA LEU A 4 -12.24 16.93 -6.74
C LEU A 4 -13.56 16.30 -6.28
N THR A 5 -13.73 15.01 -6.56
CA THR A 5 -15.00 14.29 -6.38
C THR A 5 -15.47 14.18 -4.92
N HIS A 6 -14.57 14.35 -3.96
CA HIS A 6 -14.87 14.31 -2.52
C HIS A 6 -15.29 15.68 -1.93
N LEU A 7 -15.45 16.71 -2.77
CA LEU A 7 -15.99 18.00 -2.34
C LEU A 7 -17.34 18.24 -2.98
N ASP A 8 -18.28 18.79 -2.20
CA ASP A 8 -19.56 19.27 -2.72
C ASP A 8 -19.41 20.69 -3.32
N GLN A 9 -20.51 21.22 -3.86
CA GLN A 9 -20.55 22.57 -4.44
C GLN A 9 -20.22 23.69 -3.43
N LYS A 10 -20.28 23.40 -2.13
CA LYS A 10 -19.94 24.32 -1.03
C LYS A 10 -18.53 24.10 -0.50
N GLY A 11 -17.74 23.19 -1.11
CA GLY A 11 -16.39 22.83 -0.67
C GLY A 11 -16.35 21.94 0.56
N GLN A 12 -17.47 21.33 0.96
CA GLN A 12 -17.52 20.41 2.09
C GLN A 12 -17.15 18.99 1.66
N ALA A 13 -16.37 18.32 2.50
CA ALA A 13 -15.96 16.94 2.25
C ALA A 13 -17.16 15.99 2.34
N ARG A 14 -17.29 15.10 1.34
CA ARG A 14 -18.32 14.06 1.30
C ARG A 14 -17.80 12.77 0.69
N MET A 15 -18.36 11.66 1.14
CA MET A 15 -18.16 10.37 0.48
C MET A 15 -18.93 10.37 -0.84
N VAL A 16 -18.27 9.91 -1.93
CA VAL A 16 -18.89 9.84 -3.26
C VAL A 16 -19.99 8.78 -3.28
N ASP A 17 -21.17 9.12 -3.78
CA ASP A 17 -22.21 8.10 -4.05
C ASP A 17 -21.80 7.24 -5.25
N VAL A 18 -21.66 5.95 -5.01
CA VAL A 18 -21.31 4.95 -6.03
C VAL A 18 -22.46 4.01 -6.37
N GLY A 19 -23.64 4.21 -5.76
CA GLY A 19 -24.78 3.29 -5.87
C GLY A 19 -25.25 3.03 -7.30
N ALA A 20 -25.16 4.02 -8.19
CA ALA A 20 -25.52 3.89 -9.60
C ALA A 20 -24.41 3.33 -10.50
N LYS A 21 -23.19 3.12 -9.99
CA LYS A 21 -22.07 2.60 -10.78
C LYS A 21 -22.18 1.09 -10.95
N PRO A 22 -21.77 0.55 -12.12
CA PRO A 22 -21.76 -0.89 -12.33
C PRO A 22 -20.75 -1.58 -11.41
N VAL A 23 -21.09 -2.77 -10.96
CA VAL A 23 -20.18 -3.66 -10.26
C VAL A 23 -19.22 -4.28 -11.28
N THR A 24 -17.93 -4.03 -11.15
CA THR A 24 -16.88 -4.51 -12.05
C THR A 24 -15.70 -5.08 -11.29
N ALA A 25 -14.96 -6.00 -11.93
CA ALA A 25 -13.67 -6.46 -11.39
C ALA A 25 -12.67 -5.29 -11.40
N ARG A 26 -11.94 -5.13 -10.30
CA ARG A 26 -10.97 -4.07 -10.11
C ARG A 26 -9.72 -4.60 -9.44
N GLU A 27 -8.59 -4.05 -9.85
CA GLU A 27 -7.28 -4.39 -9.31
C GLU A 27 -6.46 -3.11 -9.11
N ALA A 28 -5.64 -3.08 -8.07
CA ALA A 28 -4.66 -2.03 -7.85
C ALA A 28 -3.35 -2.62 -7.33
N VAL A 29 -2.23 -2.03 -7.74
CA VAL A 29 -0.89 -2.37 -7.27
C VAL A 29 -0.24 -1.11 -6.74
N ALA A 30 0.26 -1.18 -5.51
CA ALA A 30 1.03 -0.12 -4.87
C ALA A 30 2.40 -0.65 -4.45
N GLU A 31 3.37 0.26 -4.32
CA GLU A 31 4.73 -0.02 -3.88
C GLU A 31 5.17 1.02 -2.87
N GLY A 32 6.10 0.65 -2.01
CA GLY A 32 6.83 1.53 -1.12
C GLY A 32 8.10 0.84 -0.66
N ARG A 33 8.98 1.55 0.03
CA ARG A 33 10.23 0.97 0.53
C ARG A 33 10.63 1.51 1.88
N VAL A 34 11.43 0.71 2.58
CA VAL A 34 12.09 1.11 3.82
C VAL A 34 13.60 0.98 3.61
N ARG A 35 14.28 2.13 3.55
CA ARG A 35 15.73 2.19 3.42
C ARG A 35 16.36 2.27 4.80
N MET A 36 17.46 1.56 4.98
CA MET A 36 18.15 1.42 6.27
C MET A 36 19.66 1.33 6.10
N ASN A 37 20.41 1.34 7.20
CA ASN A 37 21.84 1.09 7.13
C ASN A 37 22.13 -0.39 6.79
N ALA A 38 23.31 -0.66 6.23
CA ALA A 38 23.70 -1.99 5.76
C ALA A 38 23.70 -3.08 6.86
N GLN A 39 23.97 -2.70 8.11
CA GLN A 39 23.97 -3.66 9.23
C GLN A 39 22.53 -4.09 9.57
N THR A 40 21.60 -3.15 9.64
CA THR A 40 20.17 -3.41 9.90
C THR A 40 19.55 -4.19 8.75
N PHE A 41 19.91 -3.85 7.50
CA PHE A 41 19.47 -4.58 6.32
C PHE A 41 19.87 -6.06 6.38
N ARG A 42 21.11 -6.38 6.70
CA ARG A 42 21.56 -7.78 6.88
C ARG A 42 20.77 -8.49 7.95
N LYS A 43 20.55 -7.88 9.11
CA LYS A 43 19.70 -8.46 10.17
C LYS A 43 18.27 -8.74 9.73
N ALA A 44 17.71 -7.87 8.88
CA ALA A 44 16.36 -8.07 8.33
C ALA A 44 16.29 -9.28 7.37
N LEU A 45 17.40 -9.57 6.65
CA LEU A 45 17.49 -10.73 5.75
C LEU A 45 17.75 -12.03 6.49
N ASP A 46 18.62 -12.02 7.48
CA ASP A 46 19.09 -13.23 8.18
C ASP A 46 18.02 -13.85 9.11
N GLY A 47 16.87 -13.21 9.25
CA GLY A 47 15.79 -13.71 10.11
C GLY A 47 16.12 -13.66 11.62
N ASP A 48 17.22 -13.04 11.98
CA ASP A 48 17.82 -13.02 13.32
C ASP A 48 17.13 -12.02 14.27
N ALA A 49 15.93 -11.56 13.92
CA ALA A 49 15.13 -10.79 14.85
C ALA A 49 14.58 -11.74 15.92
N LYS A 50 14.93 -11.53 17.18
CA LYS A 50 14.34 -12.23 18.36
C LYS A 50 12.82 -12.24 18.37
N LYS A 51 12.16 -11.50 17.48
CA LYS A 51 10.71 -11.35 17.31
C LYS A 51 10.14 -12.12 16.10
N GLY A 52 10.93 -12.98 15.42
CA GLY A 52 10.51 -13.71 14.23
C GLY A 52 10.84 -13.00 12.92
N SER A 53 10.33 -13.51 11.80
CA SER A 53 10.57 -12.95 10.48
C SER A 53 9.94 -11.58 10.32
N VAL A 54 10.78 -10.56 10.10
CA VAL A 54 10.34 -9.16 9.81
C VAL A 54 9.42 -9.12 8.58
N ARG A 55 9.78 -9.88 7.54
CA ARG A 55 8.99 -9.94 6.30
C ARG A 55 7.61 -10.53 6.55
N ALA A 56 7.54 -11.70 7.18
CA ALA A 56 6.25 -12.34 7.45
C ALA A 56 5.33 -11.45 8.31
N ALA A 57 5.87 -10.82 9.35
CA ALA A 57 5.09 -9.92 10.20
C ALA A 57 4.56 -8.72 9.40
N ALA A 58 5.38 -8.12 8.56
CA ALA A 58 4.99 -6.97 7.74
C ALA A 58 3.98 -7.36 6.65
N GLU A 59 4.12 -8.52 6.01
CA GLU A 59 3.15 -9.05 5.05
C GLU A 59 1.76 -9.23 5.70
N PHE A 60 1.70 -9.89 6.87
CA PHE A 60 0.45 -10.04 7.60
C PHE A 60 -0.15 -8.70 8.03
N ALA A 61 0.67 -7.77 8.51
CA ALA A 61 0.20 -6.45 8.91
C ALA A 61 -0.39 -5.68 7.73
N GLY A 62 0.25 -5.73 6.55
CA GLY A 62 -0.26 -5.14 5.32
C GLY A 62 -1.58 -5.74 4.87
N ILE A 63 -1.71 -7.06 4.91
CA ILE A 63 -2.96 -7.77 4.59
C ILE A 63 -4.09 -7.35 5.54
N MET A 64 -3.81 -7.28 6.83
CA MET A 64 -4.79 -6.84 7.84
C MET A 64 -5.21 -5.39 7.63
N ALA A 65 -4.26 -4.51 7.32
CA ALA A 65 -4.51 -3.10 7.09
C ALA A 65 -5.38 -2.85 5.84
N ALA A 66 -5.14 -3.57 4.76
CA ALA A 66 -5.99 -3.50 3.57
C ALA A 66 -7.46 -3.76 3.90
N LYS A 67 -7.75 -4.72 4.76
CA LYS A 67 -9.11 -5.07 5.20
C LYS A 67 -9.76 -4.01 6.10
N LYS A 68 -8.98 -3.08 6.64
CA LYS A 68 -9.42 -2.01 7.54
C LYS A 68 -9.32 -0.62 6.93
N THR A 69 -9.12 -0.52 5.63
CA THR A 69 -8.90 0.77 4.96
C THR A 69 -10.02 1.77 5.23
N SER A 70 -11.28 1.35 5.15
CA SER A 70 -12.42 2.24 5.41
C SER A 70 -12.55 2.70 6.87
N GLU A 71 -11.93 1.99 7.82
CA GLU A 71 -11.85 2.41 9.22
C GLU A 71 -10.76 3.48 9.44
N LEU A 72 -9.76 3.53 8.56
CA LEU A 72 -8.60 4.43 8.65
C LEU A 72 -8.75 5.68 7.78
N ILE A 73 -9.36 5.55 6.62
CA ILE A 73 -9.52 6.62 5.61
C ILE A 73 -10.99 7.06 5.58
N PRO A 74 -11.33 8.25 6.10
CA PRO A 74 -12.71 8.62 6.44
C PRO A 74 -13.71 8.56 5.30
N LEU A 75 -13.30 8.86 4.06
CA LEU A 75 -14.20 8.92 2.90
C LEU A 75 -14.11 7.69 1.99
N CYS A 76 -13.39 6.65 2.42
CA CYS A 76 -13.36 5.37 1.70
C CYS A 76 -14.60 4.53 1.98
N HIS A 77 -15.10 3.87 0.93
CA HIS A 77 -16.19 2.91 1.06
C HIS A 77 -15.69 1.61 1.69
N PRO A 78 -16.48 0.97 2.55
CA PRO A 78 -16.20 -0.39 2.99
C PRO A 78 -16.43 -1.35 1.83
N ILE A 79 -15.38 -2.02 1.38
CA ILE A 79 -15.45 -2.97 0.27
C ILE A 79 -14.89 -4.33 0.68
N ALA A 80 -15.50 -5.39 0.14
CA ALA A 80 -15.01 -6.74 0.29
C ALA A 80 -13.87 -7.00 -0.69
N LEU A 81 -12.68 -7.33 -0.18
CA LEU A 81 -11.56 -7.75 -1.01
C LEU A 81 -11.73 -9.22 -1.42
N SER A 82 -11.62 -9.50 -2.72
CA SER A 82 -11.54 -10.86 -3.24
C SER A 82 -10.13 -11.45 -3.11
N SER A 83 -9.10 -10.58 -3.12
CA SER A 83 -7.70 -10.97 -2.92
C SER A 83 -6.90 -9.78 -2.41
N ILE A 84 -5.92 -10.07 -1.56
CA ILE A 84 -4.84 -9.15 -1.17
C ILE A 84 -3.55 -9.95 -1.05
N LYS A 85 -2.52 -9.53 -1.76
CA LYS A 85 -1.17 -10.09 -1.72
C LYS A 85 -0.20 -8.99 -1.35
N VAL A 86 0.65 -9.23 -0.36
CA VAL A 86 1.74 -8.34 0.03
C VAL A 86 3.03 -9.13 -0.12
N GLU A 87 4.01 -8.58 -0.81
CA GLU A 87 5.31 -9.18 -1.06
C GLU A 87 6.40 -8.21 -0.63
N ILE A 88 7.47 -8.74 -0.04
CA ILE A 88 8.60 -7.94 0.42
C ILE A 88 9.88 -8.50 -0.18
N GLU A 89 10.54 -7.70 -0.99
CA GLU A 89 11.78 -8.04 -1.67
C GLU A 89 12.96 -7.22 -1.16
N ALA A 90 14.15 -7.80 -1.24
CA ALA A 90 15.39 -7.12 -0.87
C ALA A 90 15.94 -6.32 -2.05
N ASP A 91 16.23 -5.04 -1.84
CA ASP A 91 17.02 -4.19 -2.72
C ASP A 91 18.42 -4.03 -2.10
N GLU A 92 19.30 -4.96 -2.44
CA GLU A 92 20.67 -5.00 -1.88
C GLU A 92 21.48 -3.76 -2.23
N LYS A 93 21.28 -3.21 -3.44
CA LYS A 93 22.00 -2.03 -3.92
C LYS A 93 21.74 -0.81 -3.04
N ASN A 94 20.52 -0.65 -2.58
CA ASN A 94 20.09 0.51 -1.82
C ASN A 94 19.92 0.23 -0.31
N SER A 95 20.23 -0.99 0.14
CA SER A 95 19.96 -1.45 1.52
C SER A 95 18.52 -1.16 1.94
N ALA A 96 17.57 -1.61 1.12
CA ALA A 96 16.15 -1.36 1.34
C ALA A 96 15.32 -2.65 1.24
N LEU A 97 14.21 -2.68 1.95
CA LEU A 97 13.12 -3.64 1.72
C LEU A 97 12.04 -2.95 0.89
N VAL A 98 11.71 -3.52 -0.25
CA VAL A 98 10.66 -3.03 -1.16
C VAL A 98 9.39 -3.82 -0.88
N VAL A 99 8.32 -3.12 -0.57
CA VAL A 99 7.00 -3.67 -0.30
C VAL A 99 6.10 -3.43 -1.49
N THR A 100 5.50 -4.48 -2.03
CA THR A 100 4.49 -4.40 -3.10
C THR A 100 3.19 -5.02 -2.60
N ALA A 101 2.07 -4.32 -2.77
CA ALA A 101 0.74 -4.84 -2.48
C ALA A 101 -0.14 -4.84 -3.72
N ARG A 102 -0.85 -5.96 -3.92
CA ARG A 102 -1.84 -6.15 -4.99
C ARG A 102 -3.18 -6.48 -4.37
N ALA A 103 -4.16 -5.59 -4.56
CA ALA A 103 -5.52 -5.74 -4.07
C ALA A 103 -6.50 -5.96 -5.22
N LYS A 104 -7.49 -6.85 -5.01
CA LYS A 104 -8.56 -7.13 -5.98
C LYS A 104 -9.93 -7.12 -5.32
N THR A 105 -10.91 -6.67 -6.06
CA THR A 105 -12.32 -6.73 -5.66
C THR A 105 -13.22 -6.83 -6.89
N THR A 106 -14.49 -7.14 -6.66
CA THR A 106 -15.59 -6.94 -7.60
C THR A 106 -16.59 -6.00 -6.92
N ALA A 107 -16.54 -4.71 -7.28
CA ALA A 107 -17.27 -3.65 -6.56
C ALA A 107 -17.57 -2.45 -7.47
N GLN A 108 -18.30 -1.47 -6.91
CA GLN A 108 -18.67 -0.22 -7.58
C GLN A 108 -17.59 0.86 -7.49
N THR A 109 -16.54 0.64 -6.66
CA THR A 109 -15.41 1.57 -6.47
C THR A 109 -14.08 0.83 -6.57
N GLY A 110 -12.97 1.58 -6.73
CA GLY A 110 -11.62 1.05 -6.85
C GLY A 110 -11.03 0.56 -5.53
N VAL A 111 -9.88 -0.10 -5.61
CA VAL A 111 -9.12 -0.67 -4.47
C VAL A 111 -7.75 -0.04 -4.31
N GLU A 112 -7.56 1.14 -4.84
CA GLU A 112 -6.28 1.85 -4.78
C GLU A 112 -5.87 2.13 -3.33
N MET A 113 -6.83 2.55 -2.50
CA MET A 113 -6.56 2.89 -1.10
C MET A 113 -6.23 1.65 -0.27
N GLU A 114 -6.83 0.51 -0.56
CA GLU A 114 -6.52 -0.77 0.09
C GLU A 114 -5.08 -1.20 -0.20
N ALA A 115 -4.63 -1.07 -1.45
CA ALA A 115 -3.25 -1.36 -1.83
C ALA A 115 -2.25 -0.39 -1.17
N LEU A 116 -2.52 0.92 -1.18
CA LEU A 116 -1.68 1.94 -0.55
C LEU A 116 -1.62 1.79 0.97
N THR A 117 -2.74 1.49 1.62
CA THR A 117 -2.81 1.24 3.06
C THR A 117 -2.02 0.00 3.45
N ALA A 118 -2.12 -1.08 2.67
CA ALA A 118 -1.34 -2.29 2.87
C ALA A 118 0.17 -2.01 2.86
N VAL A 119 0.65 -1.31 1.84
CA VAL A 119 2.07 -0.92 1.71
C VAL A 119 2.51 -0.06 2.89
N SER A 120 1.72 0.96 3.24
CA SER A 120 2.04 1.90 4.31
C SER A 120 2.21 1.19 5.66
N VAL A 121 1.28 0.31 6.02
CA VAL A 121 1.33 -0.40 7.30
C VAL A 121 2.40 -1.49 7.31
N ALA A 122 2.66 -2.16 6.18
CA ALA A 122 3.79 -3.08 6.08
C ALA A 122 5.13 -2.35 6.28
N CYS A 123 5.33 -1.18 5.66
CA CYS A 123 6.52 -0.35 5.88
C CYS A 123 6.66 0.11 7.34
N LEU A 124 5.57 0.54 7.97
CA LEU A 124 5.56 0.89 9.40
C LEU A 124 5.92 -0.30 10.29
N THR A 125 5.47 -1.49 9.95
CA THR A 125 5.79 -2.72 10.70
C THR A 125 7.26 -3.08 10.57
N ILE A 126 7.85 -2.96 9.38
CA ILE A 126 9.29 -3.12 9.18
C ILE A 126 10.06 -2.14 10.08
N TYR A 127 9.66 -0.86 10.06
CA TYR A 127 10.27 0.16 10.90
C TYR A 127 10.17 -0.19 12.40
N ASP A 128 8.99 -0.54 12.89
CA ASP A 128 8.77 -0.87 14.29
C ASP A 128 9.64 -2.05 14.75
N MET A 129 9.76 -3.07 13.93
CA MET A 129 10.54 -4.27 14.27
C MET A 129 12.05 -4.03 14.27
N LEU A 130 12.56 -3.09 13.48
CA LEU A 130 13.99 -2.84 13.29
C LEU A 130 14.49 -1.57 13.99
N LYS A 131 13.62 -0.70 14.50
CA LYS A 131 13.98 0.62 15.08
C LYS A 131 14.98 0.55 16.25
N ALA A 132 15.07 -0.57 16.95
CA ALA A 132 16.09 -0.78 17.98
C ALA A 132 17.52 -0.84 17.40
N SER A 133 17.65 -1.22 16.12
CA SER A 133 18.91 -1.31 15.38
C SER A 133 19.22 -0.04 14.59
N ASP A 134 18.19 0.61 14.03
CA ASP A 134 18.33 1.79 13.19
C ASP A 134 17.10 2.69 13.30
N ARG A 135 17.21 3.83 13.96
CA ARG A 135 16.12 4.82 14.03
C ARG A 135 16.09 5.79 12.86
N ALA A 136 17.17 5.80 12.06
CA ALA A 136 17.29 6.67 10.90
C ALA A 136 16.70 6.06 9.61
N MET A 137 16.02 4.92 9.71
CA MET A 137 15.33 4.31 8.58
C MET A 137 14.34 5.29 7.95
N VAL A 138 14.24 5.24 6.63
CA VAL A 138 13.35 6.11 5.86
C VAL A 138 12.30 5.25 5.15
N ILE A 139 11.02 5.55 5.43
CA ILE A 139 9.89 5.04 4.64
C ILE A 139 9.69 6.02 3.49
N GLU A 140 9.79 5.54 2.27
CA GLU A 140 9.73 6.40 1.08
C GLU A 140 9.07 5.71 -0.11
N GLY A 141 8.69 6.51 -1.11
CA GLY A 141 8.20 6.01 -2.39
C GLY A 141 6.86 5.29 -2.34
N ILE A 142 6.02 5.54 -1.32
CA ILE A 142 4.67 4.96 -1.29
C ILE A 142 3.86 5.53 -2.44
N THR A 143 3.50 4.68 -3.40
CA THR A 143 2.90 5.12 -4.65
C THR A 143 2.01 4.05 -5.28
N LEU A 144 0.98 4.49 -6.01
CA LEU A 144 0.19 3.63 -6.88
C LEU A 144 0.99 3.37 -8.17
N LEU A 145 1.18 2.09 -8.50
CA LEU A 145 1.85 1.67 -9.74
C LEU A 145 0.86 1.41 -10.85
N GLU A 146 -0.20 0.67 -10.55
CA GLU A 146 -1.17 0.24 -11.54
C GLU A 146 -2.57 0.22 -10.92
N LYS A 147 -3.57 0.50 -11.74
CA LYS A 147 -4.96 0.15 -11.46
C LYS A 147 -5.66 -0.27 -12.73
N SER A 148 -6.63 -1.15 -12.61
CA SER A 148 -7.47 -1.55 -13.73
C SER A 148 -8.93 -1.69 -13.31
N GLY A 149 -9.81 -1.56 -14.30
CA GLY A 149 -11.26 -1.66 -14.16
C GLY A 149 -11.94 -0.35 -13.75
N GLY A 150 -13.26 -0.32 -13.95
CA GLY A 150 -14.13 0.82 -13.69
C GLY A 150 -14.13 1.87 -14.81
N ALA A 151 -14.98 2.90 -14.64
CA ALA A 151 -15.24 3.91 -15.67
C ALA A 151 -14.04 4.84 -15.96
N SER A 152 -13.13 5.00 -15.01
CA SER A 152 -11.92 5.85 -15.18
C SER A 152 -10.78 5.18 -15.96
N GLY A 153 -10.98 3.94 -16.43
CA GLY A 153 -10.01 3.21 -17.22
C GLY A 153 -8.78 2.74 -16.42
N ASP A 154 -7.82 2.22 -17.16
CA ASP A 154 -6.59 1.70 -16.61
C ASP A 154 -5.58 2.82 -16.40
N TYR A 155 -4.80 2.68 -15.32
CA TYR A 155 -3.67 3.56 -15.02
C TYR A 155 -2.43 2.72 -14.84
N ARG A 156 -1.33 3.15 -15.41
CA ARG A 156 -0.01 2.59 -15.18
C ARG A 156 0.99 3.72 -15.03
N ARG A 157 1.72 3.68 -13.91
CA ARG A 157 2.77 4.66 -13.66
C ARG A 157 3.98 4.37 -14.55
N ASP A 158 4.43 5.36 -15.30
CA ASP A 158 5.71 5.27 -15.98
C ASP A 158 6.81 5.17 -14.92
N ARG A 159 7.52 4.05 -14.91
CA ARG A 159 8.74 3.93 -14.12
C ARG A 159 9.78 4.83 -14.79
N GLN A 160 9.84 6.09 -14.42
CA GLN A 160 11.02 6.89 -14.73
C GLN A 160 12.20 6.13 -14.13
N ARG A 161 13.14 5.76 -15.01
CA ARG A 161 14.41 5.16 -14.60
C ARG A 161 15.02 6.12 -13.61
N GLY A 162 15.12 5.69 -12.33
CA GLY A 162 15.80 6.50 -11.33
C GLY A 162 17.24 6.73 -11.78
N GLU A 163 17.58 7.99 -11.91
CA GLU A 163 18.96 8.43 -11.99
C GLU A 163 19.68 8.17 -10.67
#